data_b4983b22f6362107236f1eaa65828544
#
_entry.id   b4983b22f6362107236f1eaa65828544
#
_cell.length_a   1.000
_cell.length_b   1.000
_cell.length_c   1.000
_cell.angle_alpha   90.00
_cell.angle_beta   90.00
_cell.angle_gamma   90.00
#
_symmetry.space_group_name_H-M   'P 1'
#
loop_
_entity.id
_entity.type
_entity.pdbx_description
1 polymer ?
#
loop_
_entity_poly.entity_id
_entity_poly.type
_entity_poly.pdbx_seq_one_letter_code
_entity_poly.pdbx_strand_id
1 'polypeptide(L)'
;MKALVLAVSAAAFTAALPASAGIMTIGGSYADGCYRAAEQHNATLESLTTCDRAFSEQALTAEDELATYVNRGILRMMRSDFGRASQDFGTAIAMDPNRSEPYLNMAILRFKQGKSADALPLFSKAIELGTDVPEIAYYGRGLANEDVGNVRAAYDDLQRAVSLKPEWNAPAKDLARYQVRRR
;
A
#
# COMPACT_ATOMS: atom_id res chain seq x y z
N MET A 1 33.28 4.82 -15.32
CA MET A 1 32.41 4.10 -14.37
C MET A 1 32.58 4.77 -13.01
N LYS A 2 31.50 5.40 -12.52
CA LYS A 2 31.52 6.17 -11.27
C LYS A 2 30.81 5.37 -10.19
N ALA A 3 31.54 4.94 -9.17
CA ALA A 3 30.96 4.32 -8.00
C ALA A 3 30.21 5.39 -7.18
N LEU A 4 28.90 5.17 -7.00
CA LEU A 4 28.09 5.91 -6.03
C LEU A 4 28.38 5.29 -4.66
N VAL A 5 29.17 6.00 -3.82
CA VAL A 5 29.38 5.57 -2.45
C VAL A 5 28.27 6.14 -1.60
N LEU A 6 27.40 5.26 -1.12
CA LEU A 6 26.34 5.55 -0.16
C LEU A 6 26.88 5.31 1.25
N ALA A 7 26.85 6.34 2.09
CA ALA A 7 26.84 6.15 3.52
C ALA A 7 25.36 5.94 3.94
N VAL A 8 24.96 4.69 4.10
CA VAL A 8 23.66 4.34 4.65
C VAL A 8 23.77 4.34 6.17
N SER A 9 23.22 5.36 6.82
CA SER A 9 22.96 5.28 8.26
C SER A 9 21.75 4.35 8.43
N ALA A 10 21.95 3.21 9.07
CA ALA A 10 20.88 2.32 9.48
C ALA A 10 20.02 3.02 10.56
N ALA A 11 19.08 3.86 10.13
CA ALA A 11 18.05 4.37 10.98
C ALA A 11 16.86 3.40 10.90
N ALA A 12 16.45 2.86 12.05
CA ALA A 12 15.29 1.97 12.14
C ALA A 12 14.09 2.60 11.46
N PHE A 13 13.61 1.95 10.40
CA PHE A 13 12.53 2.40 9.56
C PHE A 13 11.20 2.22 10.28
N THR A 14 10.69 3.26 10.88
CA THR A 14 9.28 3.37 11.27
C THR A 14 8.55 4.36 10.37
N ALA A 15 8.85 4.35 9.07
CA ALA A 15 8.01 5.05 8.11
C ALA A 15 6.68 4.31 8.03
N ALA A 16 5.69 4.77 8.78
CA ALA A 16 4.31 4.37 8.55
C ALA A 16 3.94 4.85 7.16
N LEU A 17 3.90 3.94 6.18
CA LEU A 17 3.18 4.21 4.95
C LEU A 17 1.76 4.62 5.35
N PRO A 18 1.24 5.75 4.86
CA PRO A 18 -0.14 6.11 5.13
C PRO A 18 -1.01 4.94 4.66
N ALA A 19 -2.09 4.72 5.34
CA ALA A 19 -2.93 3.60 5.00
C ALA A 19 -3.45 3.74 3.58
N SER A 20 -3.32 2.64 2.93
CA SER A 20 -4.04 2.08 1.81
C SER A 20 -5.28 2.83 1.34
N ALA A 21 -5.44 2.96 0.05
CA ALA A 21 -6.68 3.35 -0.57
C ALA A 21 -7.79 2.34 -0.19
N GLY A 22 -8.64 2.72 0.75
CA GLY A 22 -9.90 2.03 0.98
C GLY A 22 -10.82 2.23 -0.23
N ILE A 23 -11.61 1.23 -0.56
CA ILE A 23 -12.60 1.33 -1.63
C ILE A 23 -13.97 1.64 -0.99
N MET A 24 -14.61 2.73 -1.44
CA MET A 24 -15.95 3.08 -0.98
C MET A 24 -16.93 2.01 -1.46
N THR A 25 -17.82 1.57 -0.59
CA THR A 25 -18.92 0.66 -0.90
C THR A 25 -20.22 1.44 -0.98
N ILE A 26 -21.10 1.06 -1.91
CA ILE A 26 -22.38 1.75 -2.12
C ILE A 26 -23.51 0.90 -1.51
N GLY A 27 -24.18 1.45 -0.49
CA GLY A 27 -25.55 1.08 -0.18
C GLY A 27 -25.83 0.02 0.87
N GLY A 28 -24.90 -0.28 1.81
CA GLY A 28 -25.25 -1.18 2.89
C GLY A 28 -24.51 -0.89 4.21
N SER A 29 -25.19 -1.04 5.33
CA SER A 29 -24.67 -0.62 6.64
C SER A 29 -23.37 -1.32 7.05
N TYR A 30 -23.17 -2.60 6.72
CA TYR A 30 -21.96 -3.33 7.12
C TYR A 30 -20.78 -3.10 6.18
N ALA A 31 -20.97 -3.12 4.87
CA ALA A 31 -19.91 -2.83 3.90
C ALA A 31 -19.40 -1.40 4.04
N ASP A 32 -20.31 -0.42 4.21
CA ASP A 32 -19.95 0.97 4.49
C ASP A 32 -19.27 1.13 5.88
N GLY A 33 -19.70 0.38 6.90
CA GLY A 33 -19.04 0.34 8.20
C GLY A 33 -17.61 -0.24 8.10
N CYS A 34 -17.41 -1.28 7.28
CA CYS A 34 -16.10 -1.86 7.00
C CYS A 34 -15.18 -0.84 6.30
N TYR A 35 -15.68 -0.15 5.27
CA TYR A 35 -14.97 0.92 4.59
C TYR A 35 -14.55 2.04 5.56
N ARG A 36 -15.49 2.58 6.32
CA ARG A 36 -15.19 3.65 7.29
C ARG A 36 -14.16 3.23 8.33
N ALA A 37 -14.22 2.00 8.80
CA ALA A 37 -13.22 1.49 9.74
C ALA A 37 -11.83 1.43 9.11
N ALA A 38 -11.72 1.01 7.86
CA ALA A 38 -10.45 1.00 7.11
C ALA A 38 -9.92 2.42 6.87
N GLU A 39 -10.79 3.34 6.45
CA GLU A 39 -10.47 4.76 6.21
C GLU A 39 -9.99 5.44 7.50
N GLN A 40 -10.66 5.20 8.61
CA GLN A 40 -10.33 5.78 9.93
C GLN A 40 -9.21 5.04 10.64
N HIS A 41 -8.62 4.02 10.06
CA HIS A 41 -7.58 3.18 10.67
C HIS A 41 -8.04 2.51 11.98
N ASN A 42 -9.32 2.25 12.11
CA ASN A 42 -9.92 1.66 13.30
C ASN A 42 -9.96 0.12 13.20
N ALA A 43 -8.81 -0.51 13.36
CA ALA A 43 -8.65 -1.96 13.20
C ALA A 43 -8.98 -2.74 14.48
N THR A 44 -10.18 -2.59 15.02
CA THR A 44 -10.69 -3.35 16.16
C THR A 44 -11.23 -4.72 15.74
N LEU A 45 -11.51 -5.60 16.71
CA LEU A 45 -12.22 -6.85 16.45
C LEU A 45 -13.66 -6.58 15.97
N GLU A 46 -14.30 -5.56 16.50
CA GLU A 46 -15.63 -5.12 16.08
C GLU A 46 -15.64 -4.68 14.62
N SER A 47 -14.63 -3.89 14.19
CA SER A 47 -14.48 -3.50 12.79
C SER A 47 -14.33 -4.70 11.86
N LEU A 48 -13.54 -5.70 12.25
CA LEU A 48 -13.41 -6.95 11.48
C LEU A 48 -14.74 -7.72 11.44
N THR A 49 -15.45 -7.81 12.57
CA THR A 49 -16.78 -8.44 12.64
C THR A 49 -17.76 -7.72 11.72
N THR A 50 -17.71 -6.39 11.63
CA THR A 50 -18.53 -5.61 10.70
C THR A 50 -18.25 -5.98 9.24
N CYS A 51 -16.98 -6.13 8.87
CA CYS A 51 -16.63 -6.62 7.53
C CYS A 51 -17.12 -8.06 7.28
N ASP A 52 -16.98 -8.96 8.26
CA ASP A 52 -17.44 -10.35 8.14
C ASP A 52 -18.97 -10.43 8.00
N ARG A 53 -19.72 -9.58 8.71
CA ARG A 53 -21.17 -9.47 8.59
C ARG A 53 -21.61 -8.93 7.21
N ALA A 54 -20.83 -8.06 6.57
CA ALA A 54 -21.10 -7.63 5.21
C ALA A 54 -21.19 -8.81 4.26
N PHE A 55 -20.31 -9.80 4.38
CA PHE A 55 -20.34 -11.00 3.54
C PHE A 55 -21.46 -11.97 3.90
N SER A 56 -21.86 -12.06 5.17
CA SER A 56 -22.81 -13.10 5.63
C SER A 56 -24.26 -12.62 5.71
N GLU A 57 -24.49 -11.31 5.89
CA GLU A 57 -25.80 -10.76 6.19
C GLU A 57 -26.29 -9.74 5.16
N GLN A 58 -25.48 -9.46 4.12
CA GLN A 58 -25.78 -8.43 3.14
C GLN A 58 -25.66 -8.97 1.71
N ALA A 59 -26.61 -8.60 0.85
CA ALA A 59 -26.49 -8.86 -0.58
C ALA A 59 -25.54 -7.81 -1.20
N LEU A 60 -24.28 -8.18 -1.36
CA LEU A 60 -23.26 -7.33 -1.95
C LEU A 60 -23.32 -7.39 -3.48
N THR A 61 -23.09 -6.26 -4.13
CA THR A 61 -22.69 -6.28 -5.54
C THR A 61 -21.28 -6.85 -5.66
N ALA A 62 -20.88 -7.29 -6.86
CA ALA A 62 -19.49 -7.77 -7.06
C ALA A 62 -18.44 -6.67 -6.74
N GLU A 63 -18.77 -5.42 -6.99
CA GLU A 63 -17.92 -4.28 -6.67
C GLU A 63 -17.80 -4.06 -5.15
N ASP A 64 -18.94 -4.09 -4.43
CA ASP A 64 -18.95 -3.95 -2.96
C ASP A 64 -18.25 -5.14 -2.28
N GLU A 65 -18.39 -6.35 -2.83
CA GLU A 65 -17.74 -7.54 -2.32
C GLU A 65 -16.20 -7.41 -2.44
N LEU A 66 -15.72 -7.03 -3.63
CA LEU A 66 -14.30 -6.75 -3.86
C LEU A 66 -13.79 -5.67 -2.89
N ALA A 67 -14.52 -4.56 -2.80
CA ALA A 67 -14.16 -3.46 -1.90
C ALA A 67 -14.12 -3.92 -0.43
N THR A 68 -15.05 -4.77 -0.01
CA THR A 68 -15.09 -5.31 1.35
C THR A 68 -13.89 -6.22 1.62
N TYR A 69 -13.45 -7.05 0.66
CA TYR A 69 -12.21 -7.81 0.77
C TYR A 69 -11.00 -6.88 0.96
N VAL A 70 -10.87 -5.84 0.14
CA VAL A 70 -9.76 -4.89 0.28
C VAL A 70 -9.78 -4.21 1.65
N ASN A 71 -10.91 -3.71 2.09
CA ASN A 71 -11.04 -2.99 3.36
C ASN A 71 -10.76 -3.92 4.56
N ARG A 72 -11.28 -5.16 4.55
CA ARG A 72 -10.98 -6.15 5.58
C ARG A 72 -9.50 -6.54 5.58
N GLY A 73 -8.90 -6.70 4.41
CA GLY A 73 -7.47 -6.94 4.25
C GLY A 73 -6.62 -5.84 4.87
N ILE A 74 -7.01 -4.57 4.68
CA ILE A 74 -6.36 -3.41 5.31
C ILE A 74 -6.42 -3.51 6.84
N LEU A 75 -7.61 -3.74 7.40
CA LEU A 75 -7.79 -3.88 8.85
C LEU A 75 -6.96 -5.04 9.43
N ARG A 76 -6.93 -6.20 8.72
CA ARG A 76 -6.10 -7.36 9.09
C ARG A 76 -4.61 -7.04 9.04
N MET A 77 -4.15 -6.34 7.98
CA MET A 77 -2.76 -5.91 7.85
C MET A 77 -2.36 -4.95 8.99
N MET A 78 -3.23 -4.03 9.39
CA MET A 78 -2.99 -3.13 10.53
C MET A 78 -2.85 -3.88 11.86
N ARG A 79 -3.54 -5.00 12.00
CA ARG A 79 -3.43 -5.91 13.16
C ARG A 79 -2.27 -6.91 13.03
N SER A 80 -1.43 -6.77 12.02
CA SER A 80 -0.34 -7.71 11.70
C SER A 80 -0.81 -9.15 11.37
N ASP A 81 -2.09 -9.34 11.05
CA ASP A 81 -2.61 -10.60 10.51
C ASP A 81 -2.33 -10.68 9.01
N PHE A 82 -1.05 -10.74 8.68
CA PHE A 82 -0.56 -10.68 7.31
C PHE A 82 -1.02 -11.88 6.45
N GLY A 83 -1.24 -13.03 7.08
CA GLY A 83 -1.72 -14.22 6.38
C GLY A 83 -3.11 -14.01 5.80
N ARG A 84 -4.08 -13.62 6.66
CA ARG A 84 -5.45 -13.38 6.22
C ARG A 84 -5.58 -12.11 5.38
N ALA A 85 -4.78 -11.07 5.64
CA ALA A 85 -4.73 -9.89 4.78
C ALA A 85 -4.31 -10.25 3.34
N SER A 86 -3.28 -11.12 3.20
CA SER A 86 -2.83 -11.59 1.88
C SER A 86 -3.92 -12.40 1.15
N GLN A 87 -4.71 -13.19 1.88
CA GLN A 87 -5.85 -13.92 1.29
C GLN A 87 -6.92 -12.95 0.77
N ASP A 88 -7.29 -11.94 1.56
CA ASP A 88 -8.29 -10.96 1.17
C ASP A 88 -7.86 -10.18 -0.09
N PHE A 89 -6.63 -9.66 -0.11
CA PHE A 89 -6.13 -8.96 -1.30
C PHE A 89 -5.99 -9.88 -2.50
N GLY A 90 -5.59 -11.14 -2.30
CA GLY A 90 -5.52 -12.15 -3.35
C GLY A 90 -6.90 -12.46 -3.95
N THR A 91 -7.95 -12.55 -3.11
CA THR A 91 -9.32 -12.72 -3.56
C THR A 91 -9.80 -11.51 -4.38
N ALA A 92 -9.54 -10.30 -3.91
CA ALA A 92 -9.90 -9.08 -4.64
C ALA A 92 -9.20 -9.00 -6.02
N ILE A 93 -7.92 -9.37 -6.11
CA ILE A 93 -7.18 -9.46 -7.38
C ILE A 93 -7.81 -10.51 -8.31
N ALA A 94 -8.24 -11.65 -7.78
CA ALA A 94 -8.86 -12.69 -8.59
C ALA A 94 -10.25 -12.30 -9.10
N MET A 95 -11.00 -11.47 -8.33
CA MET A 95 -12.30 -10.96 -8.74
C MET A 95 -12.19 -9.92 -9.88
N ASP A 96 -11.24 -8.98 -9.77
CA ASP A 96 -10.94 -8.03 -10.82
C ASP A 96 -9.43 -7.74 -10.91
N PRO A 97 -8.72 -8.35 -11.86
CA PRO A 97 -7.28 -8.14 -12.03
C PRO A 97 -6.90 -6.77 -12.60
N ASN A 98 -7.87 -5.93 -12.96
CA ASN A 98 -7.62 -4.58 -13.46
C ASN A 98 -7.82 -3.48 -12.40
N ARG A 99 -8.14 -3.84 -11.18
CA ARG A 99 -8.24 -2.89 -10.05
C ARG A 99 -6.87 -2.68 -9.43
N SER A 100 -6.48 -1.43 -9.28
CA SER A 100 -5.15 -1.04 -8.76
C SER A 100 -5.01 -1.22 -7.25
N GLU A 101 -6.07 -1.00 -6.49
CA GLU A 101 -6.07 -0.92 -5.03
C GLU A 101 -5.65 -2.24 -4.36
N PRO A 102 -6.12 -3.42 -4.80
CA PRO A 102 -5.66 -4.68 -4.22
C PRO A 102 -4.16 -4.93 -4.43
N TYR A 103 -3.61 -4.54 -5.59
CA TYR A 103 -2.17 -4.65 -5.86
C TYR A 103 -1.36 -3.71 -4.98
N LEU A 104 -1.81 -2.45 -4.82
CA LEU A 104 -1.15 -1.48 -3.95
C LEU A 104 -1.08 -2.00 -2.51
N ASN A 105 -2.21 -2.49 -1.99
CA ASN A 105 -2.29 -2.99 -0.63
C ASN A 105 -1.49 -4.28 -0.43
N MET A 106 -1.49 -5.20 -1.41
CA MET A 106 -0.63 -6.39 -1.39
C MET A 106 0.85 -6.00 -1.42
N ALA A 107 1.23 -4.97 -2.21
CA ALA A 107 2.61 -4.47 -2.25
C ALA A 107 3.05 -3.92 -0.89
N ILE A 108 2.21 -3.08 -0.27
CA ILE A 108 2.44 -2.55 1.09
C ILE A 108 2.58 -3.70 2.09
N LEU A 109 1.74 -4.72 2.00
CA LEU A 109 1.79 -5.91 2.85
C LEU A 109 3.13 -6.65 2.70
N ARG A 110 3.58 -6.90 1.45
CA ARG A 110 4.87 -7.56 1.18
C ARG A 110 6.04 -6.75 1.72
N PHE A 111 6.00 -5.43 1.51
CA PHE A 111 7.01 -4.53 2.05
C PHE A 111 7.05 -4.58 3.60
N LYS A 112 5.90 -4.50 4.27
CA LYS A 112 5.81 -4.63 5.74
C LYS A 112 6.32 -5.98 6.27
N GLN A 113 6.28 -7.04 5.46
CA GLN A 113 6.85 -8.34 5.78
C GLN A 113 8.38 -8.42 5.54
N GLY A 114 9.03 -7.33 5.10
CA GLY A 114 10.44 -7.34 4.70
C GLY A 114 10.70 -8.04 3.37
N LYS A 115 9.65 -8.28 2.57
CA LYS A 115 9.72 -8.94 1.25
C LYS A 115 9.73 -7.89 0.14
N SER A 116 10.72 -7.00 0.19
CA SER A 116 10.81 -5.85 -0.70
C SER A 116 10.91 -6.25 -2.18
N ALA A 117 11.63 -7.33 -2.49
CA ALA A 117 11.70 -7.86 -3.85
C ALA A 117 10.32 -8.31 -4.39
N ASP A 118 9.47 -8.92 -3.54
CA ASP A 118 8.11 -9.34 -3.92
C ASP A 118 7.16 -8.14 -4.04
N ALA A 119 7.44 -7.05 -3.34
CA ALA A 119 6.61 -5.84 -3.36
C ALA A 119 6.78 -5.04 -4.67
N LEU A 120 7.99 -5.03 -5.26
CA LEU A 120 8.32 -4.22 -6.44
C LEU A 120 7.36 -4.43 -7.63
N PRO A 121 7.11 -5.67 -8.10
CA PRO A 121 6.21 -5.89 -9.22
C PRO A 121 4.76 -5.50 -8.88
N LEU A 122 4.33 -5.63 -7.64
CA LEU A 122 2.98 -5.27 -7.19
C LEU A 122 2.78 -3.76 -7.17
N PHE A 123 3.74 -2.98 -6.65
CA PHE A 123 3.73 -1.52 -6.77
C PHE A 123 3.71 -1.06 -8.22
N SER A 124 4.53 -1.69 -9.07
CA SER A 124 4.58 -1.38 -10.50
C SER A 124 3.25 -1.66 -11.18
N LYS A 125 2.59 -2.78 -10.82
CA LYS A 125 1.25 -3.10 -11.35
C LYS A 125 0.18 -2.10 -10.90
N ALA A 126 0.19 -1.67 -9.63
CA ALA A 126 -0.71 -0.64 -9.14
C ALA A 126 -0.54 0.70 -9.89
N ILE A 127 0.71 1.10 -10.18
CA ILE A 127 1.02 2.30 -10.95
C ILE A 127 0.53 2.15 -12.40
N GLU A 128 0.80 1.01 -13.04
CA GLU A 128 0.35 0.71 -14.41
C GLU A 128 -1.17 0.79 -14.54
N LEU A 129 -1.90 0.30 -13.55
CA LEU A 129 -3.37 0.31 -13.51
C LEU A 129 -3.95 1.68 -13.11
N GLY A 130 -3.13 2.68 -12.84
CA GLY A 130 -3.58 4.04 -12.56
C GLY A 130 -4.20 4.21 -11.18
N THR A 131 -3.49 3.79 -10.13
CA THR A 131 -3.95 3.98 -8.74
C THR A 131 -4.31 5.43 -8.43
N ASP A 132 -5.36 5.65 -7.64
CA ASP A 132 -5.81 6.99 -7.21
C ASP A 132 -4.82 7.68 -6.25
N VAL A 133 -3.86 6.94 -5.71
CA VAL A 133 -2.82 7.45 -4.79
C VAL A 133 -1.41 7.13 -5.31
N PRO A 134 -1.06 7.63 -6.50
CA PRO A 134 0.21 7.31 -7.13
C PRO A 134 1.42 7.72 -6.29
N GLU A 135 1.31 8.79 -5.49
CA GLU A 135 2.37 9.23 -4.59
C GLU A 135 2.74 8.14 -3.57
N ILE A 136 1.75 7.38 -3.07
CA ILE A 136 1.98 6.26 -2.13
C ILE A 136 2.65 5.09 -2.85
N ALA A 137 2.21 4.78 -4.06
CA ALA A 137 2.76 3.69 -4.84
C ALA A 137 4.23 3.94 -5.23
N TYR A 138 4.55 5.15 -5.69
CA TYR A 138 5.93 5.55 -6.00
C TYR A 138 6.80 5.57 -4.74
N TYR A 139 6.31 6.14 -3.64
CA TYR A 139 7.04 6.15 -2.38
C TYR A 139 7.34 4.73 -1.89
N GLY A 140 6.33 3.86 -1.83
CA GLY A 140 6.51 2.46 -1.42
C GLY A 140 7.46 1.69 -2.32
N ARG A 141 7.38 1.90 -3.66
CA ARG A 141 8.30 1.28 -4.60
C ARG A 141 9.72 1.82 -4.45
N GLY A 142 9.87 3.12 -4.19
CA GLY A 142 11.15 3.75 -3.90
C GLY A 142 11.83 3.13 -2.68
N LEU A 143 11.09 2.95 -1.58
CA LEU A 143 11.60 2.29 -0.37
C LEU A 143 11.96 0.81 -0.64
N ALA A 144 11.13 0.08 -1.37
CA ALA A 144 11.41 -1.30 -1.73
C ALA A 144 12.65 -1.42 -2.65
N ASN A 145 12.85 -0.47 -3.57
CA ASN A 145 14.04 -0.37 -4.40
C ASN A 145 15.30 -0.09 -3.56
N GLU A 146 15.20 0.78 -2.55
CA GLU A 146 16.30 1.04 -1.61
C GLU A 146 16.71 -0.23 -0.87
N ASP A 147 15.74 -0.97 -0.32
CA ASP A 147 15.99 -2.20 0.43
C ASP A 147 16.71 -3.27 -0.40
N VAL A 148 16.43 -3.35 -1.71
CA VAL A 148 17.08 -4.32 -2.60
C VAL A 148 18.35 -3.76 -3.29
N GLY A 149 18.76 -2.54 -2.94
CA GLY A 149 19.97 -1.91 -3.45
C GLY A 149 19.83 -1.25 -4.83
N ASN A 150 18.63 -1.09 -5.36
CA ASN A 150 18.34 -0.41 -6.63
C ASN A 150 18.33 1.11 -6.45
N VAL A 151 19.44 1.68 -6.01
CA VAL A 151 19.58 3.08 -5.57
C VAL A 151 19.05 4.10 -6.58
N ARG A 152 19.32 3.90 -7.88
CA ARG A 152 18.88 4.83 -8.91
C ARG A 152 17.35 4.84 -9.03
N ALA A 153 16.74 3.66 -9.06
CA ALA A 153 15.28 3.53 -9.13
C ALA A 153 14.61 4.09 -7.87
N ALA A 154 15.20 3.84 -6.70
CA ALA A 154 14.72 4.42 -5.44
C ALA A 154 14.70 5.96 -5.49
N TYR A 155 15.79 6.58 -5.94
CA TYR A 155 15.88 8.03 -6.08
C TYR A 155 14.83 8.58 -7.04
N ASP A 156 14.70 7.98 -8.23
CA ASP A 156 13.75 8.43 -9.26
C ASP A 156 12.29 8.30 -8.76
N ASP A 157 11.94 7.20 -8.05
CA ASP A 157 10.63 6.97 -7.46
C ASP A 157 10.33 7.96 -6.31
N LEU A 158 11.29 8.23 -5.43
CA LEU A 158 11.15 9.20 -4.36
C LEU A 158 10.94 10.62 -4.91
N GLN A 159 11.68 11.01 -5.95
CA GLN A 159 11.46 12.28 -6.63
C GLN A 159 10.04 12.37 -7.22
N ARG A 160 9.55 11.26 -7.80
CA ARG A 160 8.21 11.22 -8.35
C ARG A 160 7.15 11.38 -7.26
N ALA A 161 7.30 10.70 -6.12
CA ALA A 161 6.40 10.85 -4.98
C ALA A 161 6.37 12.30 -4.46
N VAL A 162 7.54 12.97 -4.32
CA VAL A 162 7.62 14.39 -3.94
C VAL A 162 6.90 15.27 -4.96
N SER A 163 7.09 15.02 -6.26
CA SER A 163 6.45 15.83 -7.31
C SER A 163 4.92 15.70 -7.33
N LEU A 164 4.39 14.54 -6.96
CA LEU A 164 2.95 14.27 -6.92
C LEU A 164 2.28 14.86 -5.68
N LYS A 165 2.99 14.91 -4.55
CA LYS A 165 2.46 15.41 -3.27
C LYS A 165 3.52 16.16 -2.49
N PRO A 166 3.81 17.44 -2.89
CA PRO A 166 4.88 18.23 -2.27
C PRO A 166 4.71 18.52 -0.79
N GLU A 167 3.46 18.56 -0.31
CA GLU A 167 3.12 18.78 1.10
C GLU A 167 3.37 17.55 1.98
N TRP A 168 3.59 16.38 1.39
CA TRP A 168 3.90 15.17 2.13
C TRP A 168 5.41 15.04 2.39
N ASN A 169 5.82 15.39 3.61
CA ASN A 169 7.23 15.49 3.97
C ASN A 169 8.04 14.18 3.96
N ALA A 170 7.39 13.01 4.08
CA ALA A 170 8.11 11.75 4.20
C ALA A 170 8.99 11.42 2.98
N PRO A 171 8.49 11.47 1.72
CA PRO A 171 9.34 11.21 0.55
C PRO A 171 10.49 12.23 0.40
N ALA A 172 10.25 13.51 0.71
CA ALA A 172 11.28 14.55 0.65
C ALA A 172 12.40 14.31 1.67
N LYS A 173 12.04 13.85 2.87
CA LYS A 173 12.98 13.51 3.94
C LYS A 173 13.87 12.33 3.56
N ASP A 174 13.30 11.31 2.93
CA ASP A 174 14.04 10.15 2.48
C ASP A 174 14.92 10.50 1.27
N LEU A 175 14.40 11.29 0.33
CA LEU A 175 15.14 11.77 -0.83
C LEU A 175 16.40 12.58 -0.43
N ALA A 176 16.32 13.37 0.66
CA ALA A 176 17.44 14.17 1.15
C ALA A 176 18.66 13.34 1.61
N ARG A 177 18.48 12.04 1.85
CA ARG A 177 19.60 11.12 2.18
C ARG A 177 20.50 10.82 0.98
N TYR A 178 20.01 11.06 -0.23
CA TYR A 178 20.75 10.78 -1.47
C TYR A 178 21.63 11.95 -1.85
N GLN A 179 22.94 11.70 -1.91
CA GLN A 179 23.91 12.69 -2.38
C GLN A 179 24.17 12.51 -3.87
N VAL A 180 23.69 13.42 -4.69
CA VAL A 180 23.99 13.43 -6.13
C VAL A 180 25.35 14.11 -6.33
N ARG A 181 26.41 13.32 -6.55
CA ARG A 181 27.70 13.87 -6.98
C ARG A 181 27.65 14.14 -8.49
N ARG A 182 27.57 15.42 -8.87
CA ARG A 182 27.84 15.83 -10.26
C ARG A 182 29.34 15.66 -10.51
N ARG A 183 29.69 14.99 -11.60
CA ARG A 183 31.06 15.01 -12.15
C ARG A 183 31.21 16.11 -13.15
#